data_f074c9a44ea20e0c86a7feace216bcfc
#
_entry.id   f074c9a44ea20e0c86a7feace216bcfc
#
_cell.length_a   1.000
_cell.length_b   1.000
_cell.length_c   1.000
_cell.angle_alpha   90.00
_cell.angle_beta   90.00
_cell.angle_gamma   90.00
#
_symmetry.space_group_name_H-M   'P 1'
#
loop_
_entity.id
_entity.type
_entity.pdbx_description
1 polymer ?
#
loop_
_entity_poly.entity_id
_entity_poly.type
_entity_poly.pdbx_seq_one_letter_code
_entity_poly.pdbx_strand_id
1 'polypeptide(L)'
;MLNDNDLETVFILGQQQLRTLTPLISKESIQSSVPTLSLLDKLPVPAFILSSDGIFLKVNQLFADIYASDALYMQGKSINSFIENIESEIFAILEQFEHNDGHYEKELYVKGHFYNTYCRALKNDNEQIIALMTVWAEVTKLKRRERVLELNNLRLQEYLYIDAITGAANRLALEQWLSETQSEQKKTPFYALMFDLDDFKKFNQTYSYSQGDIVLKEIAELLQSYLNPKESMLYRLNSAQFVIVMPNASELTAYTLAERLRIAIYDAAYFFEEGVHDRLTATVAIYKPSFQESTSFSEIESRLRFAIKNVKVQEKNKSISLE
;
A
#
# COMPACT_ATOMS: atom_id res chain seq x y z
N MET A 1 -5.65 15.24 -17.65
CA MET A 1 -6.43 14.43 -16.71
C MET A 1 -7.38 13.60 -17.56
N LEU A 2 -7.04 12.32 -17.76
CA LEU A 2 -8.00 11.36 -18.30
C LEU A 2 -8.80 10.89 -17.08
N ASN A 3 -10.12 11.09 -17.12
CA ASN A 3 -11.06 10.67 -16.08
C ASN A 3 -11.17 9.13 -16.05
N ASP A 4 -11.62 8.53 -14.94
CA ASP A 4 -11.94 7.09 -14.87
C ASP A 4 -12.87 6.65 -16.02
N ASN A 5 -13.69 7.55 -16.55
CA ASN A 5 -14.46 7.37 -17.77
C ASN A 5 -13.62 7.09 -19.03
N ASP A 6 -12.37 7.54 -19.12
CA ASP A 6 -11.54 7.30 -20.30
C ASP A 6 -10.99 5.85 -20.30
N LEU A 7 -10.85 5.25 -19.12
CA LEU A 7 -10.39 3.87 -18.94
C LEU A 7 -11.50 2.86 -19.23
N GLU A 8 -12.71 3.11 -18.72
CA GLU A 8 -13.90 2.36 -19.12
C GLU A 8 -14.14 2.50 -20.62
N THR A 9 -13.87 3.66 -21.20
CA THR A 9 -14.05 3.91 -22.63
C THR A 9 -13.07 3.10 -23.48
N VAL A 10 -11.80 2.95 -23.10
CA VAL A 10 -10.82 2.10 -23.80
C VAL A 10 -11.18 0.61 -23.63
N PHE A 11 -11.61 0.21 -22.43
CA PHE A 11 -12.09 -1.14 -22.13
C PHE A 11 -13.36 -1.48 -22.93
N ILE A 12 -14.33 -0.58 -22.93
CA ILE A 12 -15.60 -0.73 -23.67
C ILE A 12 -15.36 -0.69 -25.18
N LEU A 13 -14.45 0.15 -25.68
CA LEU A 13 -14.08 0.21 -27.10
C LEU A 13 -13.39 -1.09 -27.55
N GLY A 14 -12.48 -1.65 -26.76
CA GLY A 14 -11.86 -2.94 -27.05
C GLY A 14 -12.88 -4.08 -27.12
N GLN A 15 -13.78 -4.19 -26.13
CA GLN A 15 -14.84 -5.17 -26.10
C GLN A 15 -15.94 -4.93 -27.17
N GLN A 16 -16.32 -3.67 -27.43
CA GLN A 16 -17.30 -3.33 -28.46
C GLN A 16 -16.74 -3.58 -29.85
N GLN A 17 -15.48 -3.29 -30.11
CA GLN A 17 -14.84 -3.58 -31.40
C GLN A 17 -14.76 -5.08 -31.67
N LEU A 18 -14.43 -5.90 -30.64
CA LEU A 18 -14.49 -7.34 -30.74
C LEU A 18 -15.91 -7.86 -30.99
N ARG A 19 -16.93 -7.29 -30.32
CA ARG A 19 -18.37 -7.67 -30.52
C ARG A 19 -18.89 -7.27 -31.89
N THR A 20 -18.44 -6.16 -32.46
CA THR A 20 -18.87 -5.70 -33.79
C THR A 20 -18.19 -6.44 -34.93
N LEU A 21 -16.94 -6.91 -34.74
CA LEU A 21 -16.21 -7.65 -35.78
C LEU A 21 -16.58 -9.15 -35.84
N THR A 22 -16.92 -9.75 -34.71
CA THR A 22 -17.28 -11.20 -34.66
C THR A 22 -18.45 -11.60 -35.59
N PRO A 23 -19.58 -10.84 -35.68
CA PRO A 23 -20.65 -11.20 -36.61
C PRO A 23 -20.32 -11.03 -38.07
N LEU A 24 -19.35 -10.17 -38.43
CA LEU A 24 -18.92 -9.90 -39.80
C LEU A 24 -18.00 -10.98 -40.38
N ILE A 25 -17.39 -11.77 -39.51
CA ILE A 25 -16.43 -12.84 -39.91
C ILE A 25 -17.11 -14.22 -39.95
N SER A 26 -18.31 -14.36 -39.37
CA SER A 26 -18.92 -15.65 -39.03
C SER A 26 -19.73 -16.33 -40.14
N LYS A 27 -19.88 -15.82 -41.34
CA LYS A 27 -20.84 -16.47 -42.26
C LYS A 27 -20.37 -16.91 -43.63
N GLU A 28 -19.27 -16.44 -44.15
CA GLU A 28 -18.80 -17.00 -45.46
C GLU A 28 -17.30 -16.88 -45.60
N SER A 29 -16.63 -18.03 -45.47
CA SER A 29 -15.29 -18.32 -46.04
C SER A 29 -14.14 -17.31 -45.81
N ILE A 30 -13.23 -17.67 -44.96
CA ILE A 30 -11.87 -17.08 -44.87
C ILE A 30 -11.17 -17.06 -46.25
N GLN A 31 -11.66 -17.82 -47.23
CA GLN A 31 -11.09 -17.88 -48.58
C GLN A 31 -11.71 -16.90 -49.59
N SER A 32 -12.79 -16.18 -49.31
CA SER A 32 -13.44 -15.31 -50.31
C SER A 32 -13.82 -13.90 -49.90
N SER A 33 -13.45 -13.41 -48.70
CA SER A 33 -13.83 -12.04 -48.28
C SER A 33 -12.65 -11.14 -47.97
N VAL A 34 -11.97 -10.67 -49.01
CA VAL A 34 -10.94 -9.60 -49.00
C VAL A 34 -11.39 -8.34 -48.20
N PRO A 35 -12.69 -7.91 -48.14
CA PRO A 35 -13.08 -6.72 -47.42
C PRO A 35 -13.00 -6.86 -45.86
N THR A 36 -13.25 -8.04 -45.31
CA THR A 36 -13.35 -8.24 -43.85
C THR A 36 -11.97 -8.31 -43.20
N LEU A 37 -11.00 -8.93 -43.83
CA LEU A 37 -9.62 -8.98 -43.37
C LEU A 37 -8.92 -7.60 -43.43
N SER A 38 -9.36 -6.71 -44.32
CA SER A 38 -8.84 -5.35 -44.40
C SER A 38 -9.27 -4.43 -43.23
N LEU A 39 -10.27 -4.80 -42.45
CA LEU A 39 -10.68 -4.09 -41.26
C LEU A 39 -9.65 -4.21 -40.13
N LEU A 40 -8.90 -5.32 -40.07
CA LEU A 40 -7.85 -5.49 -39.06
C LEU A 40 -6.75 -4.41 -39.21
N ASP A 41 -6.44 -4.01 -40.45
CA ASP A 41 -5.43 -2.99 -40.73
C ASP A 41 -5.87 -1.56 -40.29
N LYS A 42 -7.18 -1.36 -40.07
CA LYS A 42 -7.76 -0.08 -39.63
C LYS A 42 -7.93 0.00 -38.11
N LEU A 43 -7.69 -1.07 -37.37
CA LEU A 43 -7.74 -1.03 -35.91
C LEU A 43 -6.63 -0.15 -35.37
N PRO A 44 -6.93 0.77 -34.45
CA PRO A 44 -5.93 1.64 -33.82
C PRO A 44 -5.13 0.95 -32.70
N VAL A 45 -5.12 -0.38 -32.69
CA VAL A 45 -4.45 -1.23 -31.70
C VAL A 45 -3.73 -2.38 -32.41
N PRO A 46 -2.64 -2.90 -31.87
CA PRO A 46 -2.00 -4.14 -32.34
C PRO A 46 -3.02 -5.28 -32.39
N ALA A 47 -3.11 -5.96 -33.54
CA ALA A 47 -4.08 -7.02 -33.74
C ALA A 47 -3.59 -8.07 -34.75
N PHE A 48 -4.02 -9.32 -34.53
CA PHE A 48 -3.72 -10.42 -35.41
C PHE A 48 -4.78 -11.53 -35.35
N ILE A 49 -4.78 -12.39 -36.35
CA ILE A 49 -5.57 -13.61 -36.42
C ILE A 49 -4.61 -14.79 -36.59
N LEU A 50 -4.75 -15.80 -35.72
CA LEU A 50 -3.99 -17.06 -35.79
C LEU A 50 -4.90 -18.20 -36.22
N SER A 51 -4.35 -19.16 -36.98
CA SER A 51 -4.96 -20.49 -37.10
C SER A 51 -4.89 -21.24 -35.77
N SER A 52 -5.65 -22.36 -35.66
CA SER A 52 -5.57 -23.30 -34.53
C SER A 52 -4.13 -23.83 -34.29
N ASP A 53 -3.30 -23.86 -35.32
CA ASP A 53 -1.91 -24.32 -35.27
C ASP A 53 -0.92 -23.20 -34.95
N GLY A 54 -1.41 -22.00 -34.58
CA GLY A 54 -0.56 -20.86 -34.21
C GLY A 54 0.15 -20.17 -35.38
N ILE A 55 -0.38 -20.29 -36.62
CA ILE A 55 0.14 -19.60 -37.80
C ILE A 55 -0.60 -18.28 -38.01
N PHE A 56 0.10 -17.18 -38.21
CA PHE A 56 -0.49 -15.88 -38.52
C PHE A 56 -1.25 -15.92 -39.87
N LEU A 57 -2.58 -15.86 -39.77
CA LEU A 57 -3.45 -15.70 -40.94
C LEU A 57 -3.52 -14.25 -41.40
N LYS A 58 -3.54 -13.32 -40.45
CA LYS A 58 -3.51 -11.87 -40.70
C LYS A 58 -2.87 -11.16 -39.49
N VAL A 59 -2.08 -10.11 -39.79
CA VAL A 59 -1.43 -9.25 -38.79
C VAL A 59 -1.59 -7.81 -39.25
N ASN A 60 -1.86 -6.86 -38.37
CA ASN A 60 -1.78 -5.46 -38.70
C ASN A 60 -0.35 -4.91 -38.46
N GLN A 61 -0.04 -3.77 -39.06
CA GLN A 61 1.33 -3.21 -38.96
C GLN A 61 1.64 -2.79 -37.51
N LEU A 62 0.67 -2.33 -36.71
CA LEU A 62 0.88 -1.97 -35.31
C LEU A 62 1.40 -3.14 -34.46
N PHE A 63 0.94 -4.38 -34.73
CA PHE A 63 1.47 -5.56 -34.06
C PHE A 63 2.88 -5.89 -34.56
N ALA A 64 3.10 -5.83 -35.87
CA ALA A 64 4.40 -6.12 -36.47
C ALA A 64 5.49 -5.14 -35.96
N ASP A 65 5.15 -3.88 -35.77
CA ASP A 65 6.07 -2.84 -35.27
C ASP A 65 6.61 -3.16 -33.85
N ILE A 66 5.83 -3.85 -32.99
CA ILE A 66 6.32 -4.30 -31.67
C ILE A 66 7.54 -5.20 -31.80
N TYR A 67 7.61 -5.97 -32.87
CA TYR A 67 8.72 -6.91 -33.17
C TYR A 67 9.70 -6.38 -34.21
N ALA A 68 9.61 -5.10 -34.56
CA ALA A 68 10.42 -4.47 -35.63
C ALA A 68 10.36 -5.27 -36.93
N SER A 69 9.14 -5.72 -37.33
CA SER A 69 8.88 -6.55 -38.46
C SER A 69 7.86 -5.91 -39.42
N ASP A 70 7.63 -6.53 -40.55
CA ASP A 70 6.61 -6.16 -41.53
C ASP A 70 5.42 -7.12 -41.39
N ALA A 71 4.18 -6.60 -41.47
CA ALA A 71 2.97 -7.38 -41.32
C ALA A 71 2.84 -8.48 -42.39
N LEU A 72 3.24 -8.19 -43.64
CA LEU A 72 3.21 -9.18 -44.73
C LEU A 72 4.25 -10.27 -44.50
N TYR A 73 5.42 -9.90 -43.92
CA TYR A 73 6.45 -10.88 -43.61
C TYR A 73 6.05 -11.84 -42.51
N MET A 74 5.24 -11.40 -41.54
CA MET A 74 4.73 -12.25 -40.43
C MET A 74 3.64 -13.22 -40.90
N GLN A 75 2.85 -12.88 -41.92
CA GLN A 75 1.79 -13.75 -42.42
C GLN A 75 2.34 -15.09 -42.92
N GLY A 76 1.66 -16.18 -42.58
CA GLY A 76 2.06 -17.54 -42.88
C GLY A 76 3.19 -18.10 -42.01
N LYS A 77 3.71 -17.32 -41.05
CA LYS A 77 4.72 -17.79 -40.10
C LYS A 77 4.09 -18.19 -38.78
N SER A 78 4.76 -19.07 -38.03
CA SER A 78 4.37 -19.43 -36.70
C SER A 78 4.62 -18.26 -35.74
N ILE A 79 3.70 -18.03 -34.83
CA ILE A 79 3.82 -17.05 -33.73
C ILE A 79 5.04 -17.31 -32.84
N ASN A 80 5.45 -18.58 -32.70
CA ASN A 80 6.67 -18.98 -31.97
C ASN A 80 7.96 -18.36 -32.53
N SER A 81 7.97 -17.94 -33.78
CA SER A 81 9.11 -17.23 -34.37
C SER A 81 9.29 -15.82 -33.81
N PHE A 82 8.31 -15.29 -33.10
CA PHE A 82 8.28 -13.93 -32.57
C PHE A 82 8.07 -13.87 -31.05
N ILE A 83 7.32 -14.85 -30.49
CA ILE A 83 6.98 -14.95 -29.05
C ILE A 83 7.41 -16.33 -28.57
N GLU A 84 8.40 -16.41 -27.71
CA GLU A 84 8.90 -17.67 -27.16
C GLU A 84 7.87 -18.33 -26.23
N ASN A 85 7.80 -19.66 -26.30
CA ASN A 85 6.96 -20.51 -25.41
C ASN A 85 5.46 -20.22 -25.44
N ILE A 86 4.93 -19.64 -26.52
CA ILE A 86 3.49 -19.30 -26.64
C ILE A 86 2.61 -20.53 -26.97
N GLU A 87 3.16 -21.65 -27.42
CA GLU A 87 2.39 -22.85 -27.82
C GLU A 87 1.49 -23.38 -26.72
N SER A 88 2.04 -23.53 -25.52
CA SER A 88 1.27 -24.02 -24.35
C SER A 88 0.11 -23.08 -23.99
N GLU A 89 0.29 -21.79 -24.21
CA GLU A 89 -0.73 -20.78 -23.98
C GLU A 89 -1.84 -20.83 -25.03
N ILE A 90 -1.48 -20.98 -26.32
CA ILE A 90 -2.47 -21.15 -27.39
C ILE A 90 -3.31 -22.39 -27.13
N PHE A 91 -2.69 -23.50 -26.70
CA PHE A 91 -3.40 -24.73 -26.38
C PHE A 91 -4.39 -24.53 -25.24
N ALA A 92 -3.97 -23.86 -24.17
CA ALA A 92 -4.86 -23.53 -23.04
C ALA A 92 -6.02 -22.60 -23.43
N ILE A 93 -5.78 -21.65 -24.33
CA ILE A 93 -6.81 -20.75 -24.88
C ILE A 93 -7.81 -21.53 -25.72
N LEU A 94 -7.36 -22.44 -26.58
CA LEU A 94 -8.22 -23.28 -27.40
C LEU A 94 -9.08 -24.18 -26.52
N GLU A 95 -8.50 -24.86 -25.54
CA GLU A 95 -9.24 -25.72 -24.59
C GLU A 95 -10.32 -24.93 -23.83
N GLN A 96 -9.97 -23.70 -23.38
CA GLN A 96 -10.95 -22.84 -22.73
C GLN A 96 -12.15 -22.51 -23.64
N PHE A 97 -11.91 -22.23 -24.93
CA PHE A 97 -12.95 -21.88 -25.89
C PHE A 97 -13.78 -23.06 -26.36
N GLU A 98 -13.32 -24.30 -26.20
CA GLU A 98 -14.14 -25.50 -26.42
C GLU A 98 -15.27 -25.62 -25.39
N HIS A 99 -15.02 -25.10 -24.16
CA HIS A 99 -15.97 -25.21 -23.04
C HIS A 99 -16.72 -23.91 -22.73
N ASN A 100 -16.27 -22.76 -23.27
CA ASN A 100 -16.87 -21.46 -22.99
C ASN A 100 -16.70 -20.51 -24.19
N ASP A 101 -17.81 -19.90 -24.64
CA ASP A 101 -17.80 -18.89 -25.72
C ASP A 101 -17.39 -17.47 -25.27
N GLY A 102 -16.73 -17.35 -24.15
CA GLY A 102 -16.31 -16.10 -23.58
C GLY A 102 -15.21 -15.40 -24.38
N HIS A 103 -14.41 -14.66 -23.68
CA HIS A 103 -13.14 -14.10 -24.17
C HIS A 103 -12.03 -14.53 -23.22
N TYR A 104 -10.81 -14.62 -23.74
CA TYR A 104 -9.60 -14.80 -22.94
C TYR A 104 -8.90 -13.46 -22.79
N GLU A 105 -8.51 -13.13 -21.56
CA GLU A 105 -7.81 -11.89 -21.23
C GLU A 105 -6.57 -12.21 -20.43
N LYS A 106 -5.46 -11.55 -20.78
CA LYS A 106 -4.18 -11.67 -20.07
C LYS A 106 -3.36 -10.41 -20.20
N GLU A 107 -2.66 -10.06 -19.14
CA GLU A 107 -1.65 -9.01 -19.15
C GLU A 107 -0.29 -9.58 -19.60
N LEU A 108 0.37 -8.91 -20.53
CA LEU A 108 1.70 -9.26 -21.03
C LEU A 108 2.65 -8.08 -20.86
N TYR A 109 3.92 -8.39 -20.61
CA TYR A 109 5.01 -7.42 -20.66
C TYR A 109 5.94 -7.77 -21.80
N VAL A 110 5.97 -6.93 -22.84
CA VAL A 110 6.71 -7.17 -24.08
C VAL A 110 7.50 -5.93 -24.45
N LYS A 111 8.82 -6.09 -24.71
CA LYS A 111 9.71 -5.02 -25.17
C LYS A 111 9.65 -3.71 -24.37
N GLY A 112 9.43 -3.78 -23.05
CA GLY A 112 9.37 -2.61 -22.17
C GLY A 112 7.97 -2.00 -22.01
N HIS A 113 6.95 -2.58 -22.61
CA HIS A 113 5.55 -2.14 -22.58
C HIS A 113 4.62 -3.18 -21.98
N PHE A 114 3.59 -2.73 -21.27
CA PHE A 114 2.50 -3.56 -20.78
C PHE A 114 1.34 -3.54 -21.76
N TYR A 115 0.81 -4.72 -22.06
CA TYR A 115 -0.35 -4.91 -22.93
C TYR A 115 -1.39 -5.76 -22.22
N ASN A 116 -2.67 -5.34 -22.28
CA ASN A 116 -3.79 -6.23 -22.03
C ASN A 116 -4.18 -6.88 -23.34
N THR A 117 -4.16 -8.21 -23.38
CA THR A 117 -4.51 -8.99 -24.57
C THR A 117 -5.93 -9.52 -24.43
N TYR A 118 -6.69 -9.39 -25.50
CA TYR A 118 -8.05 -9.90 -25.61
C TYR A 118 -8.11 -10.85 -26.77
N CYS A 119 -8.47 -12.10 -26.51
CA CYS A 119 -8.57 -13.13 -27.52
C CYS A 119 -9.99 -13.67 -27.61
N ARG A 120 -10.46 -13.96 -28.83
CA ARG A 120 -11.71 -14.65 -29.13
C ARG A 120 -11.49 -15.73 -30.15
N ALA A 121 -12.21 -16.85 -29.97
CA ALA A 121 -12.27 -17.88 -30.98
C ALA A 121 -13.24 -17.48 -32.12
N LEU A 122 -12.82 -17.74 -33.35
CA LEU A 122 -13.63 -17.69 -34.55
C LEU A 122 -14.05 -19.14 -34.89
N LYS A 123 -15.35 -19.38 -34.94
CA LYS A 123 -15.92 -20.72 -35.16
C LYS A 123 -16.60 -20.78 -36.54
N ASN A 124 -16.62 -21.96 -37.13
CA ASN A 124 -17.39 -22.25 -38.34
C ASN A 124 -18.86 -22.59 -38.02
N ASP A 125 -19.65 -22.87 -39.04
CA ASP A 125 -21.09 -23.24 -38.87
C ASP A 125 -21.29 -24.54 -38.07
N ASN A 126 -20.27 -25.36 -37.92
CA ASN A 126 -20.28 -26.60 -37.13
C ASN A 126 -19.71 -26.39 -35.69
N GLU A 127 -19.63 -25.14 -35.20
CA GLU A 127 -19.08 -24.75 -33.90
C GLU A 127 -17.60 -25.13 -33.68
N GLN A 128 -16.86 -25.49 -34.73
CA GLN A 128 -15.44 -25.82 -34.63
C GLN A 128 -14.62 -24.53 -34.69
N ILE A 129 -13.60 -24.41 -33.81
CA ILE A 129 -12.67 -23.27 -33.80
C ILE A 129 -11.78 -23.34 -35.04
N ILE A 130 -11.85 -22.31 -35.87
CA ILE A 130 -11.06 -22.20 -37.09
C ILE A 130 -9.92 -21.20 -36.96
N ALA A 131 -10.01 -20.23 -36.05
CA ALA A 131 -8.99 -19.22 -35.81
C ALA A 131 -9.18 -18.56 -34.47
N LEU A 132 -8.12 -17.87 -33.99
CA LEU A 132 -8.13 -17.01 -32.82
C LEU A 132 -7.88 -15.57 -33.26
N MET A 133 -8.78 -14.65 -32.94
CA MET A 133 -8.60 -13.22 -33.15
C MET A 133 -8.14 -12.59 -31.84
N THR A 134 -6.99 -11.88 -31.89
CA THR A 134 -6.39 -11.27 -30.72
C THR A 134 -6.12 -9.79 -30.96
N VAL A 135 -6.41 -8.97 -29.97
CA VAL A 135 -6.05 -7.55 -29.92
C VAL A 135 -5.25 -7.25 -28.65
N TRP A 136 -4.30 -6.31 -28.75
CA TRP A 136 -3.45 -5.89 -27.65
C TRP A 136 -3.68 -4.42 -27.36
N ALA A 137 -4.14 -4.09 -26.16
CA ALA A 137 -4.27 -2.72 -25.71
C ALA A 137 -3.04 -2.32 -24.87
N GLU A 138 -2.30 -1.32 -25.30
CA GLU A 138 -1.14 -0.84 -24.54
C GLU A 138 -1.60 -0.10 -23.28
N VAL A 139 -1.22 -0.60 -22.10
CA VAL A 139 -1.57 -0.07 -20.78
C VAL A 139 -0.35 0.43 -19.99
N THR A 140 0.79 0.61 -20.64
CA THR A 140 2.07 1.01 -19.98
C THR A 140 1.94 2.31 -19.19
N LYS A 141 1.31 3.33 -19.76
CA LYS A 141 1.13 4.62 -19.09
C LYS A 141 0.21 4.50 -17.87
N LEU A 142 -0.83 3.67 -17.98
CA LEU A 142 -1.77 3.39 -16.90
C LEU A 142 -1.06 2.69 -15.74
N LYS A 143 -0.35 1.59 -16.01
CA LYS A 143 0.41 0.83 -14.99
C LYS A 143 1.46 1.67 -14.29
N ARG A 144 2.15 2.55 -15.02
CA ARG A 144 3.11 3.48 -14.40
C ARG A 144 2.41 4.47 -13.45
N ARG A 145 1.24 5.01 -13.84
CA ARG A 145 0.47 5.91 -12.98
C ARG A 145 -0.10 5.21 -11.75
N GLU A 146 -0.64 4.02 -11.92
CA GLU A 146 -1.13 3.17 -10.84
C GLU A 146 -0.02 2.92 -9.81
N ARG A 147 1.17 2.54 -10.29
CA ARG A 147 2.33 2.32 -9.40
C ARG A 147 2.75 3.59 -8.65
N VAL A 148 2.74 4.75 -9.29
CA VAL A 148 3.05 6.03 -8.65
C VAL A 148 1.98 6.37 -7.59
N LEU A 149 0.70 6.14 -7.89
CA LEU A 149 -0.39 6.37 -6.94
C LEU A 149 -0.30 5.42 -5.73
N GLU A 150 0.00 4.14 -5.94
CA GLU A 150 0.24 3.19 -4.85
C GLU A 150 1.38 3.63 -3.93
N LEU A 151 2.53 4.00 -4.52
CA LEU A 151 3.68 4.48 -3.75
C LEU A 151 3.36 5.77 -2.98
N ASN A 152 2.60 6.68 -3.56
CA ASN A 152 2.18 7.91 -2.88
C ASN A 152 1.18 7.60 -1.76
N ASN A 153 0.24 6.67 -1.96
CA ASN A 153 -0.69 6.24 -0.91
C ASN A 153 0.05 5.58 0.26
N LEU A 154 1.03 4.72 -0.01
CA LEU A 154 1.87 4.13 1.04
C LEU A 154 2.62 5.20 1.83
N ARG A 155 3.23 6.19 1.15
CA ARG A 155 3.90 7.32 1.82
C ARG A 155 2.93 8.17 2.64
N LEU A 156 1.74 8.46 2.11
CA LEU A 156 0.72 9.21 2.85
C LEU A 156 0.26 8.44 4.09
N GLN A 157 0.12 7.13 4.02
CA GLN A 157 -0.18 6.29 5.17
C GLN A 157 0.94 6.35 6.22
N GLU A 158 2.22 6.27 5.82
CA GLU A 158 3.35 6.45 6.74
C GLU A 158 3.30 7.81 7.45
N TYR A 159 3.04 8.90 6.73
CA TYR A 159 2.89 10.24 7.32
C TYR A 159 1.68 10.37 8.27
N LEU A 160 0.60 9.60 8.04
CA LEU A 160 -0.55 9.62 8.94
C LEU A 160 -0.24 9.06 10.33
N TYR A 161 0.77 8.20 10.47
CA TYR A 161 1.11 7.50 11.71
C TYR A 161 2.36 8.03 12.41
N ILE A 162 3.03 9.04 11.85
CA ILE A 162 4.26 9.62 12.39
C ILE A 162 4.01 11.06 12.84
N ASP A 163 4.58 11.45 13.99
CA ASP A 163 4.61 12.83 14.45
C ASP A 163 5.67 13.63 13.68
N ALA A 164 5.26 14.71 13.03
CA ALA A 164 6.11 15.49 12.14
C ALA A 164 7.29 16.20 12.83
N ILE A 165 7.22 16.45 14.16
CA ILE A 165 8.28 17.11 14.91
C ILE A 165 9.33 16.11 15.37
N THR A 166 8.88 15.00 15.96
CA THR A 166 9.77 14.06 16.64
C THR A 166 10.14 12.83 15.82
N GLY A 167 9.41 12.53 14.77
CA GLY A 167 9.57 11.29 14.00
C GLY A 167 9.11 10.03 14.74
N ALA A 168 8.64 10.15 15.99
CA ALA A 168 8.01 9.04 16.71
C ALA A 168 6.63 8.70 16.12
N ALA A 169 6.14 7.49 16.37
CA ALA A 169 4.76 7.16 16.04
C ALA A 169 3.81 8.12 16.78
N ASN A 170 2.71 8.49 16.13
CA ASN A 170 1.77 9.45 16.70
C ASN A 170 0.60 8.75 17.42
N ARG A 171 -0.37 9.56 17.90
CA ARG A 171 -1.58 9.10 18.57
C ARG A 171 -2.37 8.10 17.73
N LEU A 172 -2.52 8.36 16.42
CA LEU A 172 -3.31 7.50 15.53
C LEU A 172 -2.67 6.11 15.39
N ALA A 173 -1.33 6.06 15.31
CA ALA A 173 -0.59 4.80 15.32
C ALA A 173 -0.82 3.99 16.62
N LEU A 174 -0.90 4.66 17.77
CA LEU A 174 -1.18 3.99 19.05
C LEU A 174 -2.61 3.44 19.10
N GLU A 175 -3.59 4.22 18.65
CA GLU A 175 -5.00 3.80 18.58
C GLU A 175 -5.17 2.59 17.65
N GLN A 176 -4.49 2.57 16.52
CA GLN A 176 -4.48 1.42 15.61
C GLN A 176 -3.84 0.19 16.27
N TRP A 177 -2.65 0.34 16.85
CA TRP A 177 -1.96 -0.75 17.55
C TRP A 177 -2.86 -1.36 18.65
N LEU A 178 -3.55 -0.54 19.42
CA LEU A 178 -4.49 -1.01 20.46
C LEU A 178 -5.65 -1.78 19.86
N SER A 179 -6.25 -1.31 18.77
CA SER A 179 -7.37 -2.00 18.12
C SER A 179 -6.97 -3.38 17.59
N GLU A 180 -5.77 -3.50 17.02
CA GLU A 180 -5.21 -4.77 16.53
C GLU A 180 -4.88 -5.74 17.68
N THR A 181 -4.40 -5.21 18.80
CA THR A 181 -3.97 -6.01 19.98
C THR A 181 -5.17 -6.47 20.82
N GLN A 182 -6.28 -5.74 20.80
CA GLN A 182 -7.51 -6.08 21.51
C GLN A 182 -8.50 -6.90 20.67
N SER A 183 -8.18 -7.23 19.43
CA SER A 183 -9.01 -8.11 18.61
C SER A 183 -9.21 -9.46 19.32
N GLU A 184 -10.40 -10.09 19.17
CA GLU A 184 -10.76 -11.33 19.85
C GLU A 184 -9.74 -12.47 19.72
N GLN A 185 -8.88 -12.40 18.69
CA GLN A 185 -7.86 -13.40 18.40
C GLN A 185 -6.49 -13.12 19.05
N LYS A 186 -6.21 -11.91 19.55
CA LYS A 186 -4.92 -11.52 20.13
C LYS A 186 -5.10 -10.61 21.35
N LYS A 187 -5.41 -11.18 22.50
CA LYS A 187 -5.40 -10.44 23.77
C LYS A 187 -3.98 -10.46 24.36
N THR A 188 -3.11 -9.59 23.88
CA THR A 188 -1.72 -9.48 24.37
C THR A 188 -1.67 -8.49 25.55
N PRO A 189 -1.33 -8.92 26.76
CA PRO A 189 -1.18 -8.01 27.90
C PRO A 189 -0.01 -7.04 27.66
N PHE A 190 -0.16 -5.80 28.09
CA PHE A 190 0.88 -4.79 27.94
C PHE A 190 0.90 -3.81 29.12
N TYR A 191 2.03 -3.12 29.29
CA TYR A 191 2.13 -1.93 30.12
C TYR A 191 2.18 -0.69 29.23
N ALA A 192 1.50 0.37 29.65
CA ALA A 192 1.57 1.70 29.07
C ALA A 192 2.31 2.64 30.05
N LEU A 193 3.41 3.23 29.58
CA LEU A 193 4.20 4.21 30.33
C LEU A 193 3.96 5.58 29.71
N MET A 194 3.29 6.50 30.42
CA MET A 194 3.09 7.87 29.94
C MET A 194 4.09 8.81 30.58
N PHE A 195 4.90 9.47 29.77
CA PHE A 195 5.81 10.55 30.13
C PHE A 195 5.15 11.88 29.80
N ASP A 196 5.06 12.77 30.76
CA ASP A 196 4.52 14.12 30.60
C ASP A 196 5.58 15.12 31.10
N LEU A 197 6.14 15.90 30.17
CA LEU A 197 7.20 16.87 30.47
C LEU A 197 6.66 17.94 31.45
N ASP A 198 7.43 18.19 32.50
CA ASP A 198 7.03 19.09 33.56
C ASP A 198 7.15 20.55 33.12
N ASP A 199 6.06 21.30 33.26
CA ASP A 199 5.97 22.72 32.90
C ASP A 199 6.38 23.06 31.45
N PHE A 200 6.29 22.13 30.51
CA PHE A 200 6.72 22.34 29.12
C PHE A 200 6.04 23.54 28.45
N LYS A 201 4.80 23.86 28.82
CA LYS A 201 4.12 25.07 28.33
C LYS A 201 4.87 26.35 28.77
N LYS A 202 5.37 26.40 30.02
CA LYS A 202 6.16 27.52 30.51
C LYS A 202 7.53 27.56 29.81
N PHE A 203 8.16 26.40 29.62
CA PHE A 203 9.38 26.29 28.85
C PHE A 203 9.25 26.95 27.47
N ASN A 204 8.16 26.62 26.71
CA ASN A 204 7.90 27.25 25.42
C ASN A 204 7.64 28.76 25.49
N GLN A 205 7.02 29.24 26.57
CA GLN A 205 6.80 30.68 26.78
C GLN A 205 8.10 31.43 27.08
N THR A 206 9.03 30.78 27.78
CA THR A 206 10.33 31.37 28.14
C THR A 206 11.32 31.33 26.97
N TYR A 207 11.42 30.19 26.26
CA TYR A 207 12.49 29.96 25.27
C TYR A 207 12.01 29.96 23.81
N SER A 208 10.76 29.93 23.52
CA SER A 208 10.05 29.83 22.23
C SER A 208 9.57 28.42 21.87
N TYR A 209 8.54 28.37 21.02
CA TYR A 209 8.02 27.10 20.47
C TYR A 209 9.07 26.36 19.63
N SER A 210 9.89 27.09 18.84
CA SER A 210 10.94 26.47 18.03
C SER A 210 12.00 25.77 18.89
N GLN A 211 12.37 26.35 20.04
CA GLN A 211 13.28 25.70 20.97
C GLN A 211 12.61 24.48 21.63
N GLY A 212 11.33 24.57 21.94
CA GLY A 212 10.57 23.43 22.44
C GLY A 212 10.48 22.29 21.46
N ASP A 213 10.32 22.57 20.17
CA ASP A 213 10.30 21.54 19.12
C ASP A 213 11.66 20.81 19.00
N ILE A 214 12.77 21.54 19.13
CA ILE A 214 14.12 20.94 19.17
C ILE A 214 14.25 20.00 20.36
N VAL A 215 13.90 20.46 21.57
CA VAL A 215 13.96 19.64 22.79
C VAL A 215 13.05 18.43 22.71
N LEU A 216 11.85 18.56 22.17
CA LEU A 216 10.94 17.42 21.95
C LEU A 216 11.55 16.36 21.03
N LYS A 217 12.22 16.79 19.97
CA LYS A 217 12.90 15.87 19.04
C LYS A 217 14.04 15.14 19.76
N GLU A 218 14.89 15.87 20.48
CA GLU A 218 16.01 15.30 21.24
C GLU A 218 15.53 14.32 22.34
N ILE A 219 14.43 14.65 23.05
CA ILE A 219 13.82 13.75 24.03
C ILE A 219 13.27 12.49 23.36
N ALA A 220 12.61 12.60 22.20
CA ALA A 220 12.14 11.43 21.46
C ALA A 220 13.29 10.52 21.03
N GLU A 221 14.39 11.09 20.51
CA GLU A 221 15.61 10.36 20.14
C GLU A 221 16.24 9.70 21.37
N LEU A 222 16.32 10.42 22.50
CA LEU A 222 16.80 9.89 23.77
C LEU A 222 15.96 8.70 24.22
N LEU A 223 14.63 8.85 24.33
CA LEU A 223 13.72 7.76 24.70
C LEU A 223 13.88 6.56 23.77
N GLN A 224 13.89 6.80 22.46
CA GLN A 224 14.02 5.74 21.45
C GLN A 224 15.34 4.95 21.59
N SER A 225 16.45 5.61 21.97
CA SER A 225 17.76 4.98 22.13
C SER A 225 17.82 3.91 23.23
N TYR A 226 16.91 3.97 24.20
CA TYR A 226 16.79 2.98 25.28
C TYR A 226 15.83 1.83 24.96
N LEU A 227 15.05 1.92 23.87
CA LEU A 227 14.03 0.95 23.54
C LEU A 227 14.56 -0.15 22.63
N ASN A 228 14.09 -1.37 22.88
CA ASN A 228 14.20 -2.46 21.93
C ASN A 228 12.93 -2.46 21.04
N PRO A 229 13.03 -2.21 19.71
CA PRO A 229 11.84 -2.15 18.83
C PRO A 229 11.01 -3.44 18.79
N LYS A 230 11.56 -4.58 19.24
CA LYS A 230 10.84 -5.87 19.33
C LYS A 230 9.99 -5.99 20.59
N GLU A 231 10.29 -5.19 21.63
CA GLU A 231 9.70 -5.32 22.96
C GLU A 231 8.93 -4.09 23.41
N SER A 232 9.20 -2.94 22.78
CA SER A 232 8.61 -1.67 23.17
C SER A 232 8.52 -0.69 22.01
N MET A 233 7.48 0.15 22.02
CA MET A 233 7.21 1.14 20.99
C MET A 233 6.92 2.50 21.62
N LEU A 234 7.51 3.57 21.03
CA LEU A 234 7.34 4.95 21.46
C LEU A 234 6.30 5.66 20.59
N TYR A 235 5.39 6.36 21.26
CA TYR A 235 4.36 7.19 20.63
C TYR A 235 4.38 8.59 21.22
N ARG A 236 4.15 9.62 20.41
CA ARG A 236 3.88 10.97 20.85
C ARG A 236 2.38 11.27 20.75
N LEU A 237 1.74 11.66 21.86
CA LEU A 237 0.30 11.93 21.89
C LEU A 237 -0.04 13.39 21.55
N ASN A 238 0.73 14.32 22.10
CA ASN A 238 0.53 15.77 21.96
C ASN A 238 1.82 16.55 22.31
N SER A 239 1.68 17.84 22.58
CA SER A 239 2.82 18.77 22.75
C SER A 239 3.90 18.28 23.70
N ALA A 240 3.55 17.66 24.83
CA ALA A 240 4.48 17.35 25.92
C ALA A 240 4.42 15.89 26.39
N GLN A 241 3.64 15.05 25.72
CA GLN A 241 3.33 13.70 26.21
C GLN A 241 3.80 12.63 25.24
N PHE A 242 4.57 11.69 25.79
CA PHE A 242 5.00 10.46 25.12
C PHE A 242 4.41 9.25 25.82
N VAL A 243 4.10 8.23 25.07
CA VAL A 243 3.67 6.92 25.59
C VAL A 243 4.57 5.83 25.05
N ILE A 244 5.02 4.97 25.95
CA ILE A 244 5.73 3.74 25.58
C ILE A 244 4.81 2.57 25.91
N VAL A 245 4.62 1.69 24.94
CA VAL A 245 3.85 0.45 25.10
C VAL A 245 4.83 -0.72 25.15
N MET A 246 4.63 -1.61 26.12
CA MET A 246 5.48 -2.78 26.37
C MET A 246 4.64 -4.06 26.40
N PRO A 247 4.44 -4.72 25.24
CA PRO A 247 3.72 -6.01 25.18
C PRO A 247 4.45 -7.09 26.00
N ASN A 248 3.67 -7.91 26.73
CA ASN A 248 4.17 -9.05 27.50
C ASN A 248 5.26 -8.72 28.55
N ALA A 249 5.44 -7.45 28.91
CA ALA A 249 6.41 -7.05 29.92
C ALA A 249 5.95 -7.47 31.33
N SER A 250 6.92 -7.65 32.24
CA SER A 250 6.65 -7.75 33.66
C SER A 250 6.51 -6.34 34.29
N GLU A 251 5.86 -6.26 35.44
CA GLU A 251 5.76 -5.01 36.20
C GLU A 251 7.15 -4.43 36.53
N LEU A 252 8.04 -5.28 37.01
CA LEU A 252 9.42 -4.87 37.32
C LEU A 252 10.14 -4.31 36.10
N THR A 253 9.97 -4.93 34.93
CA THR A 253 10.58 -4.45 33.68
C THR A 253 10.01 -3.10 33.27
N ALA A 254 8.69 -2.93 33.35
CA ALA A 254 8.01 -1.67 33.03
C ALA A 254 8.44 -0.55 33.95
N TYR A 255 8.45 -0.79 35.28
CA TYR A 255 8.89 0.18 36.28
C TYR A 255 10.36 0.56 36.12
N THR A 256 11.23 -0.43 35.92
CA THR A 256 12.67 -0.20 35.73
C THR A 256 12.94 0.65 34.47
N LEU A 257 12.24 0.38 33.37
CA LEU A 257 12.39 1.19 32.17
C LEU A 257 11.87 2.61 32.39
N ALA A 258 10.72 2.78 33.02
CA ALA A 258 10.13 4.08 33.33
C ALA A 258 11.13 4.95 34.13
N GLU A 259 11.71 4.41 35.21
CA GLU A 259 12.69 5.12 36.03
C GLU A 259 13.99 5.45 35.27
N ARG A 260 14.52 4.49 34.51
CA ARG A 260 15.72 4.73 33.67
C ARG A 260 15.50 5.89 32.70
N LEU A 261 14.36 5.92 32.03
CA LEU A 261 14.04 6.96 31.07
C LEU A 261 13.75 8.31 31.74
N ARG A 262 13.05 8.32 32.87
CA ARG A 262 12.86 9.53 33.68
C ARG A 262 14.19 10.14 34.08
N ILE A 263 15.09 9.31 34.60
CA ILE A 263 16.45 9.72 35.00
C ILE A 263 17.25 10.20 33.77
N ALA A 264 17.17 9.52 32.64
CA ALA A 264 17.84 9.91 31.42
C ALA A 264 17.40 11.31 30.93
N ILE A 265 16.11 11.63 31.02
CA ILE A 265 15.61 12.99 30.71
C ILE A 265 16.17 14.01 31.70
N TYR A 266 16.20 13.69 33.00
CA TYR A 266 16.79 14.55 34.03
C TYR A 266 18.26 14.78 33.79
N ASP A 267 19.03 13.75 33.47
CA ASP A 267 20.49 13.80 33.27
C ASP A 267 20.90 14.48 31.95
N ALA A 268 19.99 14.49 30.95
CA ALA A 268 20.17 15.27 29.73
C ALA A 268 20.26 16.78 29.98
N ALA A 269 19.84 17.22 31.19
CA ALA A 269 20.07 18.58 31.76
C ALA A 269 19.61 19.71 30.81
N TYR A 270 18.48 19.57 30.14
CA TYR A 270 17.86 20.65 29.38
C TYR A 270 17.60 21.83 30.33
N PHE A 271 18.32 22.92 30.17
CA PHE A 271 18.23 24.05 31.07
C PHE A 271 16.85 24.68 31.05
N PHE A 272 16.27 24.83 32.24
CA PHE A 272 14.97 25.48 32.46
C PHE A 272 14.95 26.10 33.87
N GLU A 273 15.15 27.41 33.98
CA GLU A 273 15.27 28.12 35.26
C GLU A 273 14.10 27.94 36.21
N GLU A 274 12.85 27.80 35.66
CA GLU A 274 11.64 27.55 36.45
C GLU A 274 11.37 26.05 36.71
N GLY A 275 12.25 25.19 36.22
CA GLY A 275 12.11 23.73 36.33
C GLY A 275 12.66 23.17 37.65
N VAL A 276 12.49 21.85 37.81
CA VAL A 276 13.04 21.13 38.96
C VAL A 276 14.60 21.10 38.86
N HIS A 277 15.27 21.69 39.79
CA HIS A 277 16.73 21.87 39.80
C HIS A 277 17.26 22.53 38.51
N ASP A 278 16.57 23.58 38.04
CA ASP A 278 16.87 24.34 36.83
C ASP A 278 16.90 23.48 35.55
N ARG A 279 16.10 22.44 35.50
CA ARG A 279 16.04 21.49 34.41
C ARG A 279 14.61 21.16 33.96
N LEU A 280 14.45 20.87 32.68
CA LEU A 280 13.26 20.24 32.19
C LEU A 280 13.25 18.77 32.61
N THR A 281 12.16 18.34 33.25
CA THR A 281 11.98 16.98 33.77
C THR A 281 10.70 16.34 33.23
N ALA A 282 10.47 15.09 33.55
CA ALA A 282 9.24 14.39 33.19
C ALA A 282 8.65 13.65 34.40
N THR A 283 7.34 13.70 34.55
CA THR A 283 6.59 12.85 35.47
C THR A 283 6.00 11.68 34.69
N VAL A 284 6.11 10.47 35.25
CA VAL A 284 5.76 9.22 34.55
C VAL A 284 4.64 8.49 35.27
N ALA A 285 3.63 8.04 34.52
CA ALA A 285 2.62 7.10 35.02
C ALA A 285 2.75 5.76 34.31
N ILE A 286 2.62 4.68 35.06
CA ILE A 286 2.72 3.29 34.60
C ILE A 286 1.37 2.63 34.84
N TYR A 287 0.79 2.04 33.81
CA TYR A 287 -0.51 1.39 33.89
C TYR A 287 -0.54 0.09 33.11
N LYS A 288 -1.15 -0.94 33.70
CA LYS A 288 -1.46 -2.21 33.04
C LYS A 288 -2.98 -2.30 32.81
N PRO A 289 -3.48 -2.10 31.59
CA PRO A 289 -4.90 -2.22 31.31
C PRO A 289 -5.41 -3.65 31.56
N SER A 290 -6.62 -3.77 32.13
CA SER A 290 -7.30 -5.06 32.28
C SER A 290 -8.07 -5.38 31.00
N PHE A 291 -7.90 -6.61 30.48
CA PHE A 291 -8.61 -7.09 29.28
C PHE A 291 -10.00 -7.67 29.56
N GLN A 292 -10.53 -7.53 30.78
CA GLN A 292 -11.87 -8.02 31.11
C GLN A 292 -12.98 -7.18 30.48
N GLU A 293 -12.70 -5.93 30.15
CA GLU A 293 -13.57 -5.02 29.41
C GLU A 293 -12.81 -4.45 28.21
N SER A 294 -13.48 -4.14 27.10
CA SER A 294 -12.86 -3.49 25.95
C SER A 294 -12.45 -2.07 26.35
N THR A 295 -11.23 -1.92 26.89
CA THR A 295 -10.72 -0.64 27.38
C THR A 295 -10.33 0.22 26.19
N SER A 296 -11.05 1.31 25.96
CA SER A 296 -10.71 2.25 24.87
C SER A 296 -9.39 2.97 25.17
N PHE A 297 -8.69 3.42 24.10
CA PHE A 297 -7.51 4.25 24.29
C PHE A 297 -7.79 5.49 25.14
N SER A 298 -8.95 6.12 24.95
CA SER A 298 -9.40 7.29 25.74
C SER A 298 -9.46 7.01 27.25
N GLU A 299 -9.84 5.80 27.64
CA GLU A 299 -9.88 5.42 29.05
C GLU A 299 -8.48 5.23 29.64
N ILE A 300 -7.60 4.52 28.92
CA ILE A 300 -6.19 4.36 29.31
C ILE A 300 -5.53 5.72 29.47
N GLU A 301 -5.69 6.60 28.48
CA GLU A 301 -5.15 7.96 28.50
C GLU A 301 -5.68 8.76 29.68
N SER A 302 -6.98 8.70 29.95
CA SER A 302 -7.61 9.44 31.05
C SER A 302 -7.06 9.01 32.41
N ARG A 303 -6.88 7.71 32.64
CA ARG A 303 -6.31 7.16 33.89
C ARG A 303 -4.86 7.61 34.05
N LEU A 304 -4.03 7.49 33.03
CA LEU A 304 -2.63 7.92 33.06
C LEU A 304 -2.49 9.43 33.30
N ARG A 305 -3.27 10.26 32.61
CA ARG A 305 -3.29 11.72 32.79
C ARG A 305 -3.75 12.12 34.19
N PHE A 306 -4.77 11.46 34.72
CA PHE A 306 -5.27 11.72 36.07
C PHE A 306 -4.18 11.43 37.12
N ALA A 307 -3.47 10.29 36.97
CA ALA A 307 -2.39 9.93 37.88
C ALA A 307 -1.24 10.95 37.82
N ILE A 308 -0.78 11.32 36.63
CA ILE A 308 0.27 12.32 36.43
C ILE A 308 -0.13 13.66 37.08
N LYS A 309 -1.36 14.12 36.83
CA LYS A 309 -1.84 15.38 37.38
C LYS A 309 -1.79 15.40 38.90
N ASN A 310 -2.22 14.30 39.54
CA ASN A 310 -2.23 14.20 41.00
C ASN A 310 -0.79 14.19 41.60
N VAL A 311 0.12 13.50 40.92
CA VAL A 311 1.53 13.45 41.35
C VAL A 311 2.19 14.82 41.18
N LYS A 312 1.99 15.50 40.05
CA LYS A 312 2.58 16.84 39.80
C LYS A 312 2.14 17.91 40.76
N VAL A 313 0.98 17.77 41.43
CA VAL A 313 0.51 18.67 42.50
C VAL A 313 1.38 18.53 43.74
N GLN A 314 1.84 17.32 44.03
CA GLN A 314 2.66 17.03 45.21
C GLN A 314 4.14 17.22 44.90
N GLU A 315 4.63 16.57 43.87
CA GLU A 315 6.03 16.60 43.47
C GLU A 315 6.16 16.22 41.97
N LYS A 316 6.98 16.97 41.23
CA LYS A 316 7.33 16.67 39.84
C LYS A 316 8.54 15.73 39.75
N ASN A 317 8.87 15.27 38.52
CA ASN A 317 9.98 14.35 38.28
C ASN A 317 9.88 13.04 39.09
N LYS A 318 8.70 12.41 39.05
CA LYS A 318 8.38 11.16 39.76
C LYS A 318 7.75 10.13 38.82
N SER A 319 7.89 8.86 39.21
CA SER A 319 7.11 7.77 38.59
C SER A 319 6.05 7.24 39.56
N ILE A 320 4.87 6.91 39.01
CA ILE A 320 3.76 6.30 39.74
C ILE A 320 3.23 5.09 38.96
N SER A 321 3.02 3.97 39.66
CA SER A 321 2.30 2.82 39.11
C SER A 321 0.84 2.85 39.54
N LEU A 322 -0.05 2.60 38.60
CA LEU A 322 -1.47 2.44 38.81
C LEU A 322 -1.81 0.96 38.97
N GLU A 323 -2.61 0.61 39.96
CA GLU A 323 -3.17 -0.72 40.14
C GLU A 323 -4.28 -1.01 39.14
#